data_1cd5edaa280c128c7a20e1f1e8443a5d
#
_entry.id   1cd5edaa280c128c7a20e1f1e8443a5d
#
_cell.length_a   1.000
_cell.length_b   1.000
_cell.length_c   1.000
_cell.angle_alpha   90.00
_cell.angle_beta   90.00
_cell.angle_gamma   90.00
#
_symmetry.space_group_name_H-M   'P 1'
#
loop_
_entity.id
_entity.type
_entity.pdbx_description
1 polymer ?
#
loop_
_entity_poly.entity_id
_entity_poly.type
_entity_poly.pdbx_seq_one_letter_code
_entity_poly.pdbx_strand_id
1 'polypeptide(L)'
;MKTRRDFLKKAALFGASAFTAPSLLGQEREEACFFSPESTSSMLVPMGDALKITGTFLDEVSHDIPHQNWGEGEWDRDFRYMRDIGIDTVIMIRSGYRKFITYPSKHLLSKGCYMPSVDLLDMFLRLAEKYRMKFYFGLYDSGKYWDTGDLSWEIEDNKYVIDEVWDKYGKKYESFGGWYISGEISRKTKGAIDAFHTMGKQCKDVSGGLPTFISPWIDGKKAVMGTGKLTKEDAVSVQEHEREWNEIFDGIHDVVDACAFQDGHIDYDELDAFFAVNKKLADKYGMQCWTNAETFDRDMPIDFLPIKFDLNSATLL
;
A
#
# COMPACT_ATOMS: atom_id res chain seq x y z
N MET A 1 -26.52 8.85 -11.21
CA MET A 1 -25.15 8.92 -10.70
C MET A 1 -24.63 7.50 -10.59
N LYS A 2 -23.51 7.19 -11.24
CA LYS A 2 -22.89 5.85 -11.15
C LYS A 2 -22.03 5.84 -9.89
N THR A 3 -22.33 4.96 -8.95
CA THR A 3 -21.57 4.86 -7.69
C THR A 3 -20.38 3.92 -7.86
N ARG A 4 -19.37 4.01 -6.97
CA ARG A 4 -18.22 3.09 -6.88
C ARG A 4 -18.69 1.64 -6.86
N ARG A 5 -19.79 1.41 -6.20
CA ARG A 5 -20.47 0.11 -6.12
C ARG A 5 -20.92 -0.42 -7.48
N ASP A 6 -21.33 0.47 -8.40
CA ASP A 6 -21.75 0.09 -9.75
C ASP A 6 -20.56 -0.24 -10.67
N PHE A 7 -19.43 0.43 -10.44
CA PHE A 7 -18.16 0.13 -11.12
C PHE A 7 -17.60 -1.21 -10.63
N LEU A 8 -17.54 -1.43 -9.33
CA LEU A 8 -17.03 -2.65 -8.71
C LEU A 8 -17.90 -3.87 -9.03
N LYS A 9 -19.23 -3.72 -9.09
CA LYS A 9 -20.12 -4.80 -9.53
C LYS A 9 -19.85 -5.23 -10.97
N LYS A 10 -19.44 -4.33 -11.84
CA LYS A 10 -19.06 -4.70 -13.22
C LYS A 10 -17.72 -5.42 -13.28
N ALA A 11 -16.77 -5.08 -12.42
CA ALA A 11 -15.50 -5.79 -12.32
C ALA A 11 -15.64 -7.19 -11.71
N ALA A 12 -16.50 -7.36 -10.68
CA ALA A 12 -16.76 -8.64 -10.03
C ALA A 12 -17.48 -9.67 -10.90
N LEU A 13 -18.23 -9.23 -11.92
CA LEU A 13 -18.94 -10.13 -12.85
C LEU A 13 -18.02 -10.85 -13.83
N PHE A 14 -16.74 -10.46 -13.92
CA PHE A 14 -15.76 -11.12 -14.78
C PHE A 14 -14.80 -12.08 -14.06
N GLY A 15 -14.88 -12.20 -12.74
CA GLY A 15 -13.94 -12.99 -11.92
C GLY A 15 -14.51 -14.25 -11.24
N ALA A 16 -15.81 -14.51 -11.34
CA ALA A 16 -16.44 -15.63 -10.64
C ALA A 16 -16.78 -16.77 -11.59
N SER A 17 -15.79 -17.56 -11.98
CA SER A 17 -16.01 -18.86 -12.62
C SER A 17 -15.21 -19.94 -11.91
N ALA A 18 -15.92 -20.73 -11.14
CA ALA A 18 -15.67 -22.14 -10.82
C ALA A 18 -14.51 -22.50 -9.88
N PHE A 19 -14.89 -22.97 -8.69
CA PHE A 19 -14.39 -24.27 -8.20
C PHE A 19 -15.42 -24.87 -7.24
N THR A 20 -16.23 -25.80 -7.76
CA THR A 20 -16.96 -26.77 -6.94
C THR A 20 -16.27 -28.11 -7.09
N ALA A 21 -15.83 -28.69 -5.98
CA ALA A 21 -15.37 -30.06 -5.90
C ALA A 21 -16.57 -31.03 -6.03
N PRO A 22 -16.42 -32.21 -6.68
CA PRO A 22 -17.49 -33.16 -6.80
C PRO A 22 -17.57 -34.06 -5.55
N SER A 23 -18.72 -34.05 -4.89
CA SER A 23 -19.12 -35.15 -4.02
C SER A 23 -19.85 -36.23 -4.84
N LEU A 24 -19.31 -37.44 -4.79
CA LEU A 24 -19.97 -38.66 -5.31
C LEU A 24 -21.22 -38.97 -4.49
N LEU A 25 -22.34 -39.09 -5.15
CA LEU A 25 -23.35 -40.17 -5.05
C LEU A 25 -24.68 -39.72 -5.63
N GLY A 26 -25.27 -40.58 -6.52
CA GLY A 26 -26.68 -40.53 -6.90
C GLY A 26 -26.92 -40.28 -8.39
N GLN A 27 -27.09 -41.37 -9.12
CA GLN A 27 -27.66 -41.38 -10.49
C GLN A 27 -29.13 -40.95 -10.44
N GLU A 28 -29.49 -39.98 -11.25
CA GLU A 28 -30.76 -39.98 -11.97
C GLU A 28 -30.58 -39.19 -13.28
N ARG A 29 -31.14 -39.79 -14.37
CA ARG A 29 -31.12 -39.24 -15.72
C ARG A 29 -32.21 -38.19 -15.84
N GLU A 30 -31.89 -37.01 -16.35
CA GLU A 30 -32.87 -36.18 -17.07
C GLU A 30 -32.24 -35.46 -18.25
N GLU A 31 -33.05 -35.24 -19.23
CA GLU A 31 -32.86 -34.98 -20.64
C GLU A 31 -32.02 -33.76 -21.00
N ALA A 32 -31.20 -33.93 -22.01
CA ALA A 32 -30.40 -32.89 -22.65
C ALA A 32 -31.30 -31.95 -23.47
N CYS A 33 -31.41 -30.70 -23.05
CA CYS A 33 -31.79 -29.61 -23.94
C CYS A 33 -30.58 -29.10 -24.70
N PHE A 34 -30.55 -29.38 -25.98
CA PHE A 34 -29.61 -28.79 -26.94
C PHE A 34 -29.96 -27.31 -27.12
N PHE A 35 -29.12 -26.42 -26.57
CA PHE A 35 -29.08 -25.04 -27.02
C PHE A 35 -27.94 -24.89 -28.07
N SER A 36 -28.35 -24.57 -29.30
CA SER A 36 -27.43 -24.15 -30.36
C SER A 36 -26.72 -22.85 -29.95
N PRO A 37 -25.43 -22.72 -30.15
CA PRO A 37 -24.75 -21.47 -29.96
C PRO A 37 -25.03 -20.53 -31.14
N GLU A 38 -26.00 -19.64 -31.00
CA GLU A 38 -26.07 -18.49 -31.88
C GLU A 38 -24.84 -17.62 -31.60
N SER A 39 -24.07 -17.36 -32.64
CA SER A 39 -22.89 -16.54 -32.66
C SER A 39 -23.25 -15.09 -32.32
N THR A 40 -23.23 -14.73 -31.05
CA THR A 40 -23.00 -13.34 -30.66
C THR A 40 -21.53 -13.04 -30.79
N SER A 41 -21.19 -12.50 -31.94
CA SER A 41 -19.93 -11.75 -32.12
C SER A 41 -19.94 -10.62 -31.09
N SER A 42 -19.43 -10.89 -29.88
CA SER A 42 -19.06 -9.84 -28.97
C SER A 42 -17.97 -9.05 -29.66
N MET A 43 -18.27 -7.84 -30.09
CA MET A 43 -17.26 -6.86 -30.40
C MET A 43 -16.41 -6.73 -29.13
N LEU A 44 -15.27 -7.44 -29.12
CA LEU A 44 -14.17 -7.13 -28.24
C LEU A 44 -13.75 -5.72 -28.64
N VAL A 45 -14.27 -4.72 -27.95
CA VAL A 45 -13.66 -3.39 -27.94
C VAL A 45 -12.21 -3.65 -27.59
N PRO A 46 -11.23 -3.27 -28.43
CA PRO A 46 -9.84 -3.35 -28.03
C PRO A 46 -9.74 -2.62 -26.70
N MET A 47 -9.39 -3.35 -25.64
CA MET A 47 -9.02 -2.71 -24.39
C MET A 47 -7.74 -1.96 -24.72
N GLY A 48 -7.90 -0.67 -25.11
CA GLY A 48 -6.80 0.26 -25.16
C GLY A 48 -6.07 0.18 -23.85
N ASP A 49 -4.77 0.39 -23.81
CA ASP A 49 -3.85 0.17 -22.72
C ASP A 49 -4.52 0.31 -21.34
N ALA A 50 -5.11 -0.80 -20.88
CA ALA A 50 -5.76 -0.83 -19.58
C ALA A 50 -4.68 -0.58 -18.54
N LEU A 51 -4.88 0.42 -17.69
CA LEU A 51 -3.99 0.71 -16.57
C LEU A 51 -3.82 -0.60 -15.79
N LYS A 52 -2.58 -1.07 -15.73
CA LYS A 52 -2.24 -2.27 -14.96
C LYS A 52 -1.86 -1.84 -13.56
N ILE A 53 -2.42 -2.52 -12.58
CA ILE A 53 -1.94 -2.42 -11.21
C ILE A 53 -0.68 -3.28 -11.12
N THR A 54 0.46 -2.64 -10.84
CA THR A 54 1.76 -3.31 -10.82
C THR A 54 2.39 -3.36 -9.44
N GLY A 55 1.83 -2.63 -8.47
CA GLY A 55 2.31 -2.60 -7.10
C GLY A 55 1.21 -2.82 -6.07
N THR A 56 1.56 -3.36 -4.92
CA THR A 56 0.67 -3.50 -3.78
C THR A 56 1.40 -3.25 -2.48
N PHE A 57 0.69 -2.71 -1.49
CA PHE A 57 1.18 -2.64 -0.12
C PHE A 57 0.92 -3.96 0.60
N LEU A 58 1.89 -4.38 1.40
CA LEU A 58 1.82 -5.53 2.29
C LEU A 58 1.91 -5.03 3.72
N ASP A 59 0.88 -5.30 4.52
CA ASP A 59 0.84 -4.94 5.94
C ASP A 59 0.70 -6.18 6.81
N GLU A 60 1.76 -6.57 7.47
CA GLU A 60 1.79 -7.71 8.40
C GLU A 60 1.62 -7.27 9.86
N VAL A 61 1.76 -5.99 10.15
CA VAL A 61 1.85 -5.50 11.52
C VAL A 61 0.59 -4.81 12.04
N SER A 62 -0.28 -4.35 11.16
CA SER A 62 -1.53 -3.70 11.56
C SER A 62 -2.56 -4.72 12.00
N HIS A 63 -3.22 -4.43 13.12
CA HIS A 63 -4.19 -5.34 13.75
C HIS A 63 -5.53 -5.44 13.01
N ASP A 64 -5.73 -4.60 12.03
CA ASP A 64 -6.93 -4.52 11.20
C ASP A 64 -6.85 -5.33 9.90
N ILE A 65 -5.76 -6.05 9.70
CA ILE A 65 -5.55 -6.91 8.53
C ILE A 65 -5.75 -8.38 8.89
N PRO A 66 -6.51 -9.17 8.11
CA PRO A 66 -6.94 -10.51 8.52
C PRO A 66 -5.89 -11.61 8.46
N HIS A 67 -4.69 -11.36 7.94
CA HIS A 67 -3.67 -12.38 7.68
C HIS A 67 -2.50 -12.44 8.70
N GLN A 68 -2.67 -11.86 9.87
CA GLN A 68 -1.61 -11.74 10.90
C GLN A 68 -0.98 -13.06 11.37
N ASN A 69 -1.59 -14.20 11.10
CA ASN A 69 -1.08 -15.50 11.52
C ASN A 69 -0.76 -16.42 10.34
N TRP A 70 -0.54 -15.86 9.16
CA TRP A 70 -0.15 -16.65 8.02
C TRP A 70 1.26 -17.21 8.16
N GLY A 71 1.42 -18.48 7.80
CA GLY A 71 2.72 -19.10 7.65
C GLY A 71 3.29 -18.91 6.24
N GLU A 72 4.50 -19.45 6.03
CA GLU A 72 5.18 -19.32 4.73
C GLU A 72 4.35 -19.89 3.56
N GLY A 73 3.55 -20.93 3.80
CA GLY A 73 2.71 -21.51 2.76
C GLY A 73 1.57 -20.62 2.30
N GLU A 74 0.97 -19.83 3.20
CA GLU A 74 -0.04 -18.83 2.87
C GLU A 74 0.58 -17.66 2.11
N TRP A 75 1.69 -17.14 2.60
CA TRP A 75 2.42 -16.06 1.94
C TRP A 75 2.95 -16.46 0.57
N ASP A 76 3.45 -17.68 0.42
CA ASP A 76 3.89 -18.19 -0.90
C ASP A 76 2.75 -18.21 -1.93
N ARG A 77 1.54 -18.62 -1.50
CA ARG A 77 0.36 -18.55 -2.37
C ARG A 77 -0.03 -17.13 -2.72
N ASP A 78 0.04 -16.21 -1.76
CA ASP A 78 -0.31 -14.81 -1.96
C ASP A 78 0.64 -14.13 -2.95
N PHE A 79 1.95 -14.28 -2.77
CA PHE A 79 2.95 -13.77 -3.71
C PHE A 79 2.77 -14.34 -5.12
N ARG A 80 2.39 -15.61 -5.23
CA ARG A 80 2.07 -16.22 -6.52
C ARG A 80 0.85 -15.57 -7.14
N TYR A 81 -0.23 -15.39 -6.39
CA TYR A 81 -1.44 -14.73 -6.90
C TYR A 81 -1.19 -13.28 -7.30
N MET A 82 -0.46 -12.53 -6.50
CA MET A 82 -0.04 -11.18 -6.89
C MET A 82 0.69 -11.20 -8.23
N ARG A 83 1.65 -12.10 -8.40
CA ARG A 83 2.39 -12.24 -9.67
C ARG A 83 1.50 -12.64 -10.84
N ASP A 84 0.57 -13.56 -10.63
CA ASP A 84 -0.34 -14.08 -11.65
C ASP A 84 -1.28 -12.98 -12.20
N ILE A 85 -1.67 -12.02 -11.38
CA ILE A 85 -2.48 -10.86 -11.80
C ILE A 85 -1.67 -9.67 -12.34
N GLY A 86 -0.34 -9.78 -12.36
CA GLY A 86 0.55 -8.78 -12.97
C GLY A 86 1.24 -7.85 -11.99
N ILE A 87 1.09 -8.02 -10.69
CA ILE A 87 1.86 -7.28 -9.68
C ILE A 87 3.31 -7.75 -9.71
N ASP A 88 4.23 -6.82 -9.82
CA ASP A 88 5.68 -7.05 -9.85
C ASP A 88 6.43 -6.30 -8.73
N THR A 89 5.71 -5.50 -7.96
CA THR A 89 6.26 -4.67 -6.89
C THR A 89 5.46 -4.85 -5.61
N VAL A 90 6.12 -5.29 -4.55
CA VAL A 90 5.55 -5.41 -3.20
C VAL A 90 6.18 -4.36 -2.30
N ILE A 91 5.36 -3.63 -1.58
CA ILE A 91 5.78 -2.56 -0.70
C ILE A 91 5.38 -2.94 0.72
N MET A 92 6.35 -3.25 1.55
CA MET A 92 6.09 -3.42 2.98
C MET A 92 5.71 -2.07 3.59
N ILE A 93 4.52 -1.95 4.15
CA ILE A 93 4.04 -0.65 4.65
C ILE A 93 4.87 -0.15 5.82
N ARG A 94 5.31 -1.06 6.69
CA ARG A 94 6.22 -0.78 7.82
C ARG A 94 6.89 -2.06 8.31
N SER A 95 8.14 -1.97 8.70
CA SER A 95 8.89 -3.12 9.25
C SER A 95 8.61 -3.42 10.71
N GLY A 96 7.83 -2.58 11.35
CA GLY A 96 7.35 -2.74 12.71
C GLY A 96 6.45 -1.59 13.10
N TYR A 97 5.58 -1.83 14.07
CA TYR A 97 4.68 -0.84 14.64
C TYR A 97 4.72 -0.91 16.16
N ARG A 98 5.07 0.20 16.78
CA ARG A 98 5.24 0.28 18.24
C ARG A 98 6.23 -0.80 18.74
N LYS A 99 5.78 -1.86 19.38
CA LYS A 99 6.64 -2.92 19.92
C LYS A 99 6.75 -4.16 19.04
N PHE A 100 5.86 -4.33 18.07
CA PHE A 100 5.92 -5.47 17.16
C PHE A 100 6.82 -5.16 15.97
N ILE A 101 7.76 -6.07 15.65
CA ILE A 101 8.68 -5.94 14.52
C ILE A 101 8.72 -7.22 13.70
N THR A 102 9.05 -7.11 12.42
CA THR A 102 9.00 -8.20 11.45
C THR A 102 10.34 -8.94 11.27
N TYR A 103 11.42 -8.42 11.84
CA TYR A 103 12.76 -8.98 11.71
C TYR A 103 13.58 -8.75 12.99
N PRO A 104 14.66 -9.53 13.24
CA PRO A 104 15.45 -9.42 14.46
C PRO A 104 16.40 -8.20 14.43
N SER A 105 15.86 -7.01 14.59
CA SER A 105 16.62 -5.79 14.81
C SER A 105 17.27 -5.82 16.19
N LYS A 106 18.58 -5.67 16.26
CA LYS A 106 19.29 -5.60 17.53
C LYS A 106 18.89 -4.35 18.32
N HIS A 107 18.77 -3.22 17.61
CA HIS A 107 18.39 -1.95 18.21
C HIS A 107 16.99 -2.02 18.82
N LEU A 108 15.98 -2.41 18.05
CA LEU A 108 14.59 -2.41 18.49
C LEU A 108 14.33 -3.48 19.57
N LEU A 109 14.96 -4.66 19.48
CA LEU A 109 14.90 -5.68 20.54
C LEU A 109 15.50 -5.17 21.84
N SER A 110 16.59 -4.41 21.82
CA SER A 110 17.18 -3.79 23.01
C SER A 110 16.25 -2.77 23.68
N LYS A 111 15.31 -2.18 22.92
CA LYS A 111 14.26 -1.29 23.39
C LYS A 111 12.99 -1.99 23.86
N GLY A 112 12.99 -3.33 23.90
CA GLY A 112 11.88 -4.15 24.35
C GLY A 112 10.80 -4.41 23.31
N CYS A 113 11.14 -4.27 22.03
CA CYS A 113 10.30 -4.76 20.94
C CYS A 113 10.34 -6.31 20.89
N TYR A 114 9.35 -6.90 20.26
CA TYR A 114 9.24 -8.33 20.06
C TYR A 114 8.87 -8.66 18.60
N MET A 115 9.22 -9.86 18.17
CA MET A 115 8.95 -10.35 16.83
C MET A 115 8.35 -11.77 16.88
N PRO A 116 7.72 -12.27 15.83
CA PRO A 116 7.33 -13.66 15.73
C PRO A 116 8.57 -14.56 15.68
N SER A 117 8.36 -15.87 15.81
CA SER A 117 9.44 -16.87 15.73
C SER A 117 10.10 -16.95 14.34
N VAL A 118 9.50 -16.37 13.35
CA VAL A 118 9.97 -16.32 11.94
C VAL A 118 10.48 -14.94 11.62
N ASP A 119 11.61 -14.86 10.92
CA ASP A 119 12.09 -13.63 10.29
C ASP A 119 11.25 -13.36 9.04
N LEU A 120 10.19 -12.55 9.22
CA LEU A 120 9.23 -12.26 8.14
C LEU A 120 9.87 -11.49 6.99
N LEU A 121 10.80 -10.58 7.30
CA LEU A 121 11.49 -9.83 6.25
C LEU A 121 12.33 -10.74 5.36
N ASP A 122 13.08 -11.68 5.96
CA ASP A 122 13.83 -12.69 5.19
C ASP A 122 12.89 -13.52 4.31
N MET A 123 11.77 -13.93 4.85
CA MET A 123 10.77 -14.71 4.13
C MET A 123 10.19 -13.93 2.95
N PHE A 124 9.76 -12.69 3.15
CA PHE A 124 9.19 -11.86 2.08
C PHE A 124 10.19 -11.57 0.97
N LEU A 125 11.45 -11.29 1.31
CA LEU A 125 12.49 -11.07 0.30
C LEU A 125 12.78 -12.33 -0.52
N ARG A 126 12.82 -13.52 0.12
CA ARG A 126 12.95 -14.80 -0.60
C ARG A 126 11.76 -15.07 -1.53
N LEU A 127 10.55 -14.78 -1.07
CA LEU A 127 9.34 -14.92 -1.90
C LEU A 127 9.35 -13.94 -3.07
N ALA A 128 9.73 -12.69 -2.84
CA ALA A 128 9.87 -11.72 -3.90
C ALA A 128 10.91 -12.18 -4.97
N GLU A 129 12.06 -12.72 -4.57
CA GLU A 129 13.01 -13.31 -5.51
C GLU A 129 12.43 -14.49 -6.28
N LYS A 130 11.77 -15.41 -5.56
CA LYS A 130 11.14 -16.60 -6.17
C LYS A 130 10.17 -16.21 -7.28
N TYR A 131 9.39 -15.15 -7.09
CA TYR A 131 8.39 -14.69 -8.05
C TYR A 131 8.87 -13.55 -8.95
N ARG A 132 10.16 -13.18 -8.89
CA ARG A 132 10.78 -12.10 -9.66
C ARG A 132 10.04 -10.77 -9.49
N MET A 133 9.79 -10.42 -8.26
CA MET A 133 9.16 -9.17 -7.82
C MET A 133 10.19 -8.27 -7.15
N LYS A 134 9.98 -6.96 -7.22
CA LYS A 134 10.71 -5.99 -6.41
C LYS A 134 10.06 -5.86 -5.05
N PHE A 135 10.86 -5.70 -4.03
CA PHE A 135 10.41 -5.49 -2.67
C PHE A 135 10.93 -4.15 -2.13
N TYR A 136 10.03 -3.26 -1.76
CA TYR A 136 10.37 -2.02 -1.09
C TYR A 136 10.21 -2.19 0.41
N PHE A 137 11.28 -1.91 1.12
CA PHE A 137 11.30 -2.03 2.58
C PHE A 137 10.70 -0.79 3.22
N GLY A 138 9.61 -0.95 3.98
CA GLY A 138 9.01 0.10 4.79
C GLY A 138 9.74 0.28 6.11
N LEU A 139 10.08 1.53 6.44
CA LEU A 139 10.77 1.87 7.68
C LEU A 139 9.95 1.53 8.93
N TYR A 140 10.57 1.58 10.09
CA TYR A 140 9.91 1.33 11.35
C TYR A 140 9.02 2.52 11.74
N ASP A 141 7.83 2.21 12.26
CA ASP A 141 6.86 3.17 12.80
C ASP A 141 6.77 3.00 14.32
N SER A 142 7.31 3.95 15.07
CA SER A 142 7.26 3.91 16.55
C SER A 142 5.85 4.18 17.10
N GLY A 143 4.95 4.68 16.28
CA GLY A 143 3.61 5.13 16.66
C GLY A 143 3.58 6.51 17.31
N LYS A 144 4.72 7.14 17.58
CA LYS A 144 4.78 8.43 18.27
C LYS A 144 4.23 9.57 17.42
N TYR A 145 4.50 9.56 16.11
CA TYR A 145 3.99 10.62 15.25
C TYR A 145 2.45 10.61 15.16
N TRP A 146 1.81 9.46 15.29
CA TRP A 146 0.35 9.37 15.37
C TRP A 146 -0.22 10.06 16.62
N ASP A 147 0.52 9.95 17.74
CA ASP A 147 0.11 10.55 18.99
C ASP A 147 0.44 12.05 19.06
N THR A 148 1.53 12.48 18.43
CA THR A 148 2.09 13.84 18.52
C THR A 148 1.81 14.72 17.30
N GLY A 149 1.55 14.14 16.14
CA GLY A 149 1.49 14.83 14.85
C GLY A 149 2.87 15.31 14.35
N ASP A 150 3.97 14.74 14.85
CA ASP A 150 5.34 15.12 14.51
C ASP A 150 6.15 13.91 14.04
N LEU A 151 6.54 13.90 12.76
CA LEU A 151 7.25 12.80 12.13
C LEU A 151 8.74 12.73 12.57
N SER A 152 9.29 13.79 13.14
CA SER A 152 10.69 13.82 13.56
C SER A 152 11.04 12.77 14.63
N TRP A 153 10.03 12.27 15.35
CA TRP A 153 10.20 11.17 16.30
C TRP A 153 10.67 9.86 15.67
N GLU A 154 10.43 9.67 14.37
CA GLU A 154 10.78 8.44 13.66
C GLU A 154 12.25 8.40 13.23
N ILE A 155 12.96 9.53 13.23
CA ILE A 155 14.34 9.64 12.76
C ILE A 155 15.29 8.81 13.61
N GLU A 156 15.19 8.89 14.94
CA GLU A 156 16.19 8.31 15.85
C GLU A 156 16.30 6.79 15.70
N ASP A 157 15.17 6.08 15.72
CA ASP A 157 15.17 4.63 15.63
C ASP A 157 15.49 4.15 14.21
N ASN A 158 15.00 4.87 13.21
CA ASN A 158 15.23 4.49 11.81
C ASN A 158 16.69 4.64 11.35
N LYS A 159 17.51 5.47 11.99
CA LYS A 159 18.96 5.48 11.73
C LYS A 159 19.58 4.09 11.88
N TYR A 160 19.23 3.39 12.95
CA TYR A 160 19.73 2.04 13.21
C TYR A 160 19.05 0.99 12.32
N VAL A 161 17.73 1.13 12.11
CA VAL A 161 16.95 0.22 11.26
C VAL A 161 17.49 0.20 9.83
N ILE A 162 17.75 1.37 9.23
CA ILE A 162 18.27 1.50 7.87
C ILE A 162 19.61 0.76 7.73
N ASP A 163 20.56 1.02 8.64
CA ASP A 163 21.86 0.40 8.60
C ASP A 163 21.79 -1.13 8.81
N GLU A 164 21.03 -1.58 9.82
CA GLU A 164 20.85 -3.02 10.12
C GLU A 164 20.23 -3.79 8.96
N VAL A 165 19.21 -3.20 8.34
CA VAL A 165 18.47 -3.86 7.25
C VAL A 165 19.33 -3.91 6.00
N TRP A 166 20.03 -2.82 5.67
CA TRP A 166 20.91 -2.84 4.52
C TRP A 166 22.03 -3.87 4.67
N ASP A 167 22.66 -3.90 5.82
CA ASP A 167 23.76 -4.84 6.08
C ASP A 167 23.33 -6.29 6.06
N LYS A 168 22.13 -6.60 6.59
CA LYS A 168 21.68 -7.98 6.75
C LYS A 168 20.92 -8.51 5.52
N TYR A 169 20.13 -7.65 4.88
CA TYR A 169 19.22 -8.07 3.82
C TYR A 169 19.47 -7.36 2.48
N GLY A 170 19.67 -6.05 2.48
CA GLY A 170 19.79 -5.27 1.25
C GLY A 170 20.93 -5.75 0.36
N LYS A 171 22.08 -6.08 0.96
CA LYS A 171 23.23 -6.64 0.24
C LYS A 171 23.07 -8.10 -0.20
N LYS A 172 22.11 -8.81 0.39
CA LYS A 172 21.92 -10.24 0.19
C LYS A 172 20.90 -10.56 -0.90
N TYR A 173 19.84 -9.76 -0.99
CA TYR A 173 18.68 -10.07 -1.83
C TYR A 173 18.58 -9.12 -3.03
N GLU A 174 18.57 -9.66 -4.25
CA GLU A 174 18.37 -8.88 -5.48
C GLU A 174 16.94 -8.34 -5.59
N SER A 175 15.98 -8.95 -4.86
CA SER A 175 14.61 -8.47 -4.75
C SER A 175 14.47 -7.17 -3.94
N PHE A 176 15.49 -6.79 -3.15
CA PHE A 176 15.48 -5.53 -2.41
C PHE A 176 15.54 -4.36 -3.40
N GLY A 177 14.37 -3.85 -3.78
CA GLY A 177 14.22 -2.89 -4.88
C GLY A 177 14.31 -1.42 -4.46
N GLY A 178 14.18 -1.12 -3.17
CA GLY A 178 14.19 0.25 -2.67
C GLY A 178 13.59 0.39 -1.27
N TRP A 179 13.32 1.65 -0.90
CA TRP A 179 12.89 2.03 0.43
C TRP A 179 11.54 2.75 0.39
N TYR A 180 10.63 2.35 1.25
CA TYR A 180 9.44 3.10 1.56
C TYR A 180 9.66 3.82 2.90
N ILE A 181 9.68 5.15 2.88
CA ILE A 181 9.81 5.94 4.10
C ILE A 181 8.43 5.98 4.74
N SER A 182 8.20 5.03 5.65
CA SER A 182 6.93 4.83 6.32
C SER A 182 6.55 6.06 7.12
N GLY A 183 5.51 6.70 6.72
CA GLY A 183 4.96 7.88 7.36
C GLY A 183 3.73 8.25 6.56
N GLU A 184 2.58 7.74 7.00
CA GLU A 184 1.32 8.17 6.41
C GLU A 184 1.02 9.56 6.92
N ILE A 185 1.60 10.55 6.28
CA ILE A 185 1.49 11.96 6.65
C ILE A 185 0.39 12.67 5.86
N SER A 186 -0.11 13.74 6.45
CA SER A 186 -0.81 14.81 5.74
C SER A 186 0.07 16.06 5.62
N ARG A 187 -0.42 17.02 4.86
CA ARG A 187 0.17 18.36 4.76
C ARG A 187 0.44 19.06 6.12
N LYS A 188 -0.28 18.65 7.16
CA LYS A 188 -0.20 19.25 8.51
C LYS A 188 0.80 18.55 9.44
N THR A 189 1.41 17.46 9.02
CA THR A 189 2.35 16.71 9.83
C THR A 189 3.62 17.51 10.07
N LYS A 190 3.93 17.76 11.33
CA LYS A 190 5.14 18.51 11.72
C LYS A 190 6.40 17.69 11.42
N GLY A 191 7.49 18.38 11.14
CA GLY A 191 8.80 17.75 10.94
C GLY A 191 8.89 16.84 9.72
N ALA A 192 7.89 16.83 8.82
CA ALA A 192 7.84 15.89 7.69
C ALA A 192 9.01 16.10 6.72
N ILE A 193 9.31 17.32 6.34
CA ILE A 193 10.42 17.63 5.41
C ILE A 193 11.74 17.15 5.99
N ASP A 194 12.05 17.54 7.23
CA ASP A 194 13.31 17.15 7.89
C ASP A 194 13.43 15.63 8.06
N ALA A 195 12.32 14.98 8.46
CA ALA A 195 12.29 13.53 8.63
C ALA A 195 12.50 12.79 7.30
N PHE A 196 11.76 13.15 6.26
CA PHE A 196 11.90 12.53 4.95
C PHE A 196 13.28 12.77 4.34
N HIS A 197 13.78 14.01 4.45
CA HIS A 197 15.11 14.32 3.94
C HIS A 197 16.21 13.54 4.69
N THR A 198 16.15 13.50 6.02
CA THR A 198 17.15 12.80 6.85
C THR A 198 17.14 11.29 6.57
N MET A 199 15.96 10.65 6.63
CA MET A 199 15.84 9.21 6.43
C MET A 199 16.06 8.82 4.96
N GLY A 200 15.53 9.59 4.01
CA GLY A 200 15.73 9.35 2.58
C GLY A 200 17.18 9.44 2.17
N LYS A 201 17.89 10.47 2.68
CA LYS A 201 19.33 10.60 2.44
C LYS A 201 20.10 9.39 2.97
N GLN A 202 19.84 8.95 4.19
CA GLN A 202 20.52 7.78 4.75
C GLN A 202 20.20 6.51 3.94
N CYS A 203 18.93 6.29 3.55
CA CYS A 203 18.55 5.17 2.69
C CYS A 203 19.37 5.13 1.39
N LYS A 204 19.50 6.28 0.72
CA LYS A 204 20.31 6.40 -0.50
C LYS A 204 21.79 6.18 -0.23
N ASP A 205 22.33 6.79 0.81
CA ASP A 205 23.76 6.71 1.15
C ASP A 205 24.19 5.25 1.41
N VAL A 206 23.45 4.49 2.21
CA VAL A 206 23.79 3.09 2.53
C VAL A 206 23.64 2.15 1.33
N SER A 207 22.65 2.40 0.47
CA SER A 207 22.28 1.50 -0.62
C SER A 207 22.87 1.85 -1.98
N GLY A 208 23.68 2.92 -2.05
CA GLY A 208 24.26 3.37 -3.32
C GLY A 208 23.21 3.98 -4.26
N GLY A 209 22.17 4.58 -3.71
CA GLY A 209 21.17 5.33 -4.46
C GLY A 209 19.93 4.53 -4.86
N LEU A 210 19.59 3.44 -4.17
CA LEU A 210 18.33 2.75 -4.43
C LEU A 210 17.14 3.69 -4.26
N PRO A 211 16.04 3.47 -5.04
CA PRO A 211 14.87 4.34 -5.00
C PRO A 211 14.23 4.44 -3.62
N THR A 212 13.75 5.63 -3.32
CA THR A 212 12.96 5.92 -2.12
C THR A 212 11.61 6.47 -2.52
N PHE A 213 10.56 6.15 -1.77
CA PHE A 213 9.26 6.76 -2.01
C PHE A 213 8.45 6.97 -0.74
N ILE A 214 7.40 7.79 -0.84
CA ILE A 214 6.45 8.12 0.21
C ILE A 214 5.02 7.91 -0.28
N SER A 215 4.08 7.66 0.64
CA SER A 215 2.66 7.52 0.33
C SER A 215 1.79 8.31 1.31
N PRO A 216 1.72 9.63 1.16
CA PRO A 216 0.90 10.48 2.02
C PRO A 216 -0.57 10.44 1.63
N TRP A 217 -1.45 10.80 2.56
CA TRP A 217 -2.85 11.02 2.22
C TRP A 217 -3.14 12.47 1.82
N ILE A 218 -4.28 12.65 1.17
CA ILE A 218 -4.84 13.97 0.85
C ILE A 218 -5.93 14.27 1.86
N ASP A 219 -5.91 15.46 2.49
CA ASP A 219 -6.96 15.92 3.40
C ASP A 219 -8.23 16.32 2.62
N GLY A 220 -8.82 15.38 1.91
CA GLY A 220 -10.05 15.55 1.14
C GLY A 220 -11.30 15.59 2.00
N LYS A 221 -12.46 15.79 1.38
CA LYS A 221 -13.74 15.88 2.09
C LYS A 221 -14.15 14.61 2.82
N LYS A 222 -13.64 13.46 2.41
CA LYS A 222 -13.86 12.19 3.10
C LYS A 222 -12.98 12.00 4.33
N ALA A 223 -11.86 12.70 4.46
CA ALA A 223 -10.92 12.59 5.58
C ALA A 223 -11.57 12.81 6.96
N VAL A 224 -12.74 13.37 6.93
CA VAL A 224 -13.49 13.89 8.06
C VAL A 224 -14.17 12.84 8.91
N MET A 225 -14.31 11.62 8.41
CA MET A 225 -15.35 10.73 8.90
C MET A 225 -14.86 9.63 9.84
N GLY A 226 -13.67 9.68 10.41
CA GLY A 226 -13.35 8.49 11.17
C GLY A 226 -12.26 8.50 12.21
N THR A 227 -11.29 9.36 12.14
CA THR A 227 -10.20 9.32 13.14
C THR A 227 -10.36 10.35 14.26
N GLY A 228 -11.48 11.04 14.32
CA GLY A 228 -11.83 11.97 15.39
C GLY A 228 -10.99 13.24 15.50
N LYS A 229 -10.01 13.43 14.63
CA LYS A 229 -9.10 14.58 14.67
C LYS A 229 -9.27 15.57 13.52
N LEU A 230 -9.95 15.17 12.44
CA LEU A 230 -10.19 16.04 11.28
C LEU A 230 -11.68 16.37 11.17
N THR A 231 -11.98 17.62 10.88
CA THR A 231 -13.34 18.12 10.67
C THR A 231 -13.54 18.49 9.19
N LYS A 232 -14.78 18.74 8.77
CA LYS A 232 -15.07 19.16 7.38
C LYS A 232 -14.31 20.41 6.97
N GLU A 233 -14.02 21.26 7.94
CA GLU A 233 -13.24 22.47 7.77
C GLU A 233 -11.75 22.19 7.54
N ASP A 234 -11.29 20.99 7.85
CA ASP A 234 -9.93 20.56 7.56
C ASP A 234 -9.71 20.10 6.11
N ALA A 235 -10.80 19.87 5.35
CA ALA A 235 -10.71 19.51 3.96
C ALA A 235 -10.02 20.62 3.14
N VAL A 236 -8.97 20.24 2.44
CA VAL A 236 -8.15 21.17 1.66
C VAL A 236 -8.74 21.43 0.27
N SER A 237 -8.61 22.65 -0.23
CA SER A 237 -8.84 22.93 -1.63
C SER A 237 -7.68 22.43 -2.50
N VAL A 238 -7.95 22.17 -3.78
CA VAL A 238 -6.92 21.73 -4.74
C VAL A 238 -5.76 22.74 -4.82
N GLN A 239 -6.07 24.04 -4.78
CA GLN A 239 -5.06 25.12 -4.82
C GLN A 239 -4.20 25.17 -3.56
N GLU A 240 -4.81 24.92 -2.40
CA GLU A 240 -4.07 24.88 -1.14
C GLU A 240 -3.20 23.62 -1.07
N HIS A 241 -3.71 22.47 -1.50
CA HIS A 241 -2.95 21.25 -1.65
C HIS A 241 -1.72 21.46 -2.55
N GLU A 242 -1.90 22.08 -3.72
CA GLU A 242 -0.80 22.40 -4.62
C GLU A 242 0.28 23.26 -3.95
N ARG A 243 -0.14 24.32 -3.24
CA ARG A 243 0.79 25.22 -2.57
C ARG A 243 1.61 24.53 -1.49
N GLU A 244 0.96 23.74 -0.64
CA GLU A 244 1.61 23.10 0.49
C GLU A 244 2.50 21.92 0.09
N TRP A 245 2.03 21.09 -0.83
CA TRP A 245 2.84 20.01 -1.36
C TRP A 245 3.99 20.48 -2.27
N ASN A 246 3.86 21.66 -2.88
CA ASN A 246 4.98 22.29 -3.57
C ASN A 246 6.13 22.61 -2.60
N GLU A 247 5.82 23.09 -1.39
CA GLU A 247 6.84 23.35 -0.36
C GLU A 247 7.47 22.05 0.15
N ILE A 248 6.65 21.02 0.39
CA ILE A 248 7.15 19.71 0.83
C ILE A 248 8.06 19.10 -0.23
N PHE A 249 7.64 19.07 -1.50
CA PHE A 249 8.44 18.48 -2.57
C PHE A 249 9.73 19.24 -2.81
N ASP A 250 9.71 20.58 -2.69
CA ASP A 250 10.94 21.39 -2.75
C ASP A 250 11.99 20.96 -1.73
N GLY A 251 11.53 20.56 -0.53
CA GLY A 251 12.41 20.13 0.56
C GLY A 251 12.88 18.67 0.52
N ILE A 252 12.32 17.81 -0.36
CA ILE A 252 12.60 16.37 -0.31
C ILE A 252 12.95 15.73 -1.66
N HIS A 253 12.78 16.43 -2.78
CA HIS A 253 12.92 15.86 -4.13
C HIS A 253 14.30 15.30 -4.47
N ASP A 254 15.32 15.72 -3.77
CA ASP A 254 16.69 15.21 -3.94
C ASP A 254 16.92 13.86 -3.25
N VAL A 255 16.03 13.48 -2.33
CA VAL A 255 16.11 12.24 -1.54
C VAL A 255 14.88 11.35 -1.65
N VAL A 256 13.80 11.79 -2.29
CA VAL A 256 12.57 11.02 -2.55
C VAL A 256 12.33 10.97 -4.06
N ASP A 257 12.33 9.76 -4.63
CA ASP A 257 12.20 9.55 -6.08
C ASP A 257 10.75 9.43 -6.55
N ALA A 258 9.83 9.00 -5.68
CA ALA A 258 8.44 8.80 -6.04
C ALA A 258 7.49 9.19 -4.90
N CYS A 259 6.29 9.65 -5.28
CA CYS A 259 5.20 9.91 -4.35
C CYS A 259 3.93 9.21 -4.84
N ALA A 260 3.30 8.41 -3.96
CA ALA A 260 2.06 7.69 -4.22
C ALA A 260 0.95 8.21 -3.29
N PHE A 261 0.24 9.24 -3.69
CA PHE A 261 -0.84 9.77 -2.86
C PHE A 261 -1.98 8.77 -2.70
N GLN A 262 -2.43 8.60 -1.45
CA GLN A 262 -3.60 7.78 -1.10
C GLN A 262 -4.90 8.52 -1.44
N ASP A 263 -5.84 7.83 -2.08
CA ASP A 263 -7.10 8.40 -2.56
C ASP A 263 -8.31 8.18 -1.61
N GLY A 264 -8.12 7.46 -0.53
CA GLY A 264 -9.20 7.05 0.36
C GLY A 264 -9.99 8.19 1.02
N HIS A 265 -9.38 9.36 1.12
CA HIS A 265 -9.97 10.54 1.74
C HIS A 265 -10.53 11.56 0.73
N ILE A 266 -10.59 11.23 -0.55
CA ILE A 266 -11.07 12.10 -1.62
C ILE A 266 -12.39 11.58 -2.18
N ASP A 267 -13.32 12.48 -2.47
CA ASP A 267 -14.52 12.12 -3.23
C ASP A 267 -14.20 11.92 -4.71
N TYR A 268 -14.98 11.08 -5.39
CA TYR A 268 -14.73 10.75 -6.80
C TYR A 268 -14.75 11.92 -7.75
N ASP A 269 -15.55 12.94 -7.45
CA ASP A 269 -15.65 14.16 -8.26
C ASP A 269 -14.46 15.10 -8.10
N GLU A 270 -13.60 14.85 -7.11
CA GLU A 270 -12.40 15.63 -6.86
C GLU A 270 -11.11 14.94 -7.35
N LEU A 271 -11.14 13.61 -7.60
CA LEU A 271 -9.94 12.81 -7.91
C LEU A 271 -9.11 13.39 -9.06
N ASP A 272 -9.75 13.69 -10.19
CA ASP A 272 -9.06 14.19 -11.38
C ASP A 272 -8.28 15.47 -11.10
N ALA A 273 -8.86 16.38 -10.30
CA ALA A 273 -8.24 17.65 -9.98
C ALA A 273 -7.02 17.50 -9.07
N PHE A 274 -7.14 16.67 -8.03
CA PHE A 274 -6.01 16.41 -7.12
C PHE A 274 -4.90 15.64 -7.83
N PHE A 275 -5.22 14.62 -8.62
CA PHE A 275 -4.20 13.86 -9.35
C PHE A 275 -3.49 14.66 -10.42
N ALA A 276 -4.20 15.57 -11.11
CA ALA A 276 -3.55 16.49 -12.03
C ALA A 276 -2.52 17.38 -11.33
N VAL A 277 -2.83 17.87 -10.13
CA VAL A 277 -1.89 18.64 -9.31
C VAL A 277 -0.72 17.79 -8.84
N ASN A 278 -0.98 16.57 -8.34
CA ASN A 278 0.07 15.66 -7.90
C ASN A 278 1.06 15.35 -9.03
N LYS A 279 0.53 15.06 -10.22
CA LYS A 279 1.35 14.82 -11.41
C LYS A 279 2.17 16.05 -11.80
N LYS A 280 1.54 17.23 -11.81
CA LYS A 280 2.21 18.50 -12.12
C LYS A 280 3.37 18.79 -11.16
N LEU A 281 3.16 18.55 -9.85
CA LEU A 281 4.20 18.76 -8.85
C LEU A 281 5.33 17.74 -9.00
N ALA A 282 5.01 16.47 -9.18
CA ALA A 282 6.01 15.43 -9.39
C ALA A 282 6.87 15.73 -10.62
N ASP A 283 6.26 16.12 -11.75
CA ASP A 283 6.98 16.50 -12.95
C ASP A 283 7.90 17.71 -12.74
N LYS A 284 7.41 18.71 -11.99
CA LYS A 284 8.20 19.91 -11.67
C LYS A 284 9.50 19.57 -10.95
N TYR A 285 9.46 18.59 -10.04
CA TYR A 285 10.59 18.21 -9.20
C TYR A 285 11.34 16.97 -9.69
N GLY A 286 10.98 16.43 -10.87
CA GLY A 286 11.61 15.24 -11.43
C GLY A 286 11.32 13.95 -10.67
N MET A 287 10.25 13.93 -9.88
CA MET A 287 9.79 12.76 -9.12
C MET A 287 8.83 11.91 -9.95
N GLN A 288 8.75 10.62 -9.64
CA GLN A 288 7.68 9.76 -10.18
C GLN A 288 6.36 10.01 -9.44
N CYS A 289 5.26 10.10 -10.19
CA CYS A 289 3.93 10.19 -9.63
C CYS A 289 3.25 8.82 -9.70
N TRP A 290 3.05 8.20 -8.56
CA TRP A 290 2.26 6.98 -8.43
C TRP A 290 0.92 7.32 -7.77
N THR A 291 -0.02 6.41 -7.87
CA THR A 291 -1.32 6.50 -7.19
C THR A 291 -1.47 5.30 -6.27
N ASN A 292 -1.81 5.55 -5.03
CA ASN A 292 -2.20 4.52 -4.08
C ASN A 292 -3.73 4.51 -3.98
N ALA A 293 -4.35 3.59 -4.73
CA ALA A 293 -5.80 3.46 -4.77
C ALA A 293 -6.29 2.57 -3.64
N GLU A 294 -7.07 3.12 -2.72
CA GLU A 294 -7.72 2.32 -1.69
C GLU A 294 -8.85 1.48 -2.28
N THR A 295 -8.80 0.18 -2.06
CA THR A 295 -9.77 -0.80 -2.59
C THR A 295 -10.78 -1.26 -1.57
N PHE A 296 -10.71 -0.75 -0.36
CA PHE A 296 -11.64 -1.04 0.73
C PHE A 296 -12.34 0.24 1.21
N ASP A 297 -13.59 0.09 1.67
CA ASP A 297 -14.31 1.12 2.41
C ASP A 297 -14.33 0.72 3.88
N ARG A 298 -14.08 1.69 4.76
CA ARG A 298 -14.21 1.51 6.22
C ARG A 298 -15.59 1.97 6.65
N ASP A 299 -16.27 1.18 7.49
CA ASP A 299 -17.45 1.66 8.22
C ASP A 299 -16.98 2.64 9.30
N MET A 300 -17.30 3.91 9.09
CA MET A 300 -16.94 4.99 10.02
C MET A 300 -18.18 5.46 10.79
N PRO A 301 -18.09 5.83 12.09
CA PRO A 301 -16.90 5.92 12.92
C PRO A 301 -16.39 4.56 13.38
N ILE A 302 -15.07 4.43 13.44
CA ILE A 302 -14.43 3.24 14.03
C ILE A 302 -14.44 3.42 15.55
N ASP A 303 -15.47 2.96 16.21
CA ASP A 303 -15.45 2.74 17.65
C ASP A 303 -14.74 1.42 17.90
N PHE A 304 -13.46 1.37 18.15
CA PHE A 304 -12.64 0.27 18.67
C PHE A 304 -13.16 -1.18 18.46
N LEU A 305 -14.17 -1.35 17.64
CA LEU A 305 -14.69 -2.64 17.24
C LEU A 305 -13.81 -3.19 16.12
N PRO A 306 -13.63 -4.52 16.06
CA PRO A 306 -12.94 -5.12 14.93
C PRO A 306 -13.58 -4.64 13.64
N ILE A 307 -12.78 -4.07 12.76
CA ILE A 307 -13.21 -3.56 11.46
C ILE A 307 -13.89 -4.73 10.75
N LYS A 308 -15.17 -4.58 10.48
CA LYS A 308 -15.86 -5.51 9.57
C LYS A 308 -15.41 -5.17 8.17
N PHE A 309 -14.37 -5.86 7.70
CA PHE A 309 -14.12 -5.88 6.28
C PHE A 309 -15.32 -6.48 5.58
N ASP A 310 -15.93 -5.73 4.71
CA ASP A 310 -16.80 -6.34 3.71
C ASP A 310 -15.89 -7.02 2.69
N LEU A 311 -15.64 -8.31 2.92
CA LEU A 311 -14.86 -9.17 2.01
C LEU A 311 -15.39 -9.16 0.56
N ASN A 312 -16.61 -8.64 0.35
CA ASN A 312 -17.16 -8.45 -0.98
C ASN A 312 -16.75 -7.13 -1.64
N SER A 313 -16.16 -6.21 -0.87
CA SER A 313 -15.62 -4.94 -1.38
C SER A 313 -14.09 -4.93 -1.46
N ALA A 314 -13.41 -5.89 -0.85
CA ALA A 314 -11.97 -6.07 -1.01
C ALA A 314 -11.69 -6.56 -2.44
N THR A 315 -11.46 -5.64 -3.33
CA THR A 315 -10.91 -5.94 -4.64
C THR A 315 -9.39 -5.87 -4.50
N LEU A 316 -8.73 -6.94 -4.83
CA LEU A 316 -7.28 -6.98 -4.91
C LEU A 316 -6.80 -5.84 -5.83
N LEU A 317 -5.83 -5.13 -5.35
CA LEU A 317 -5.07 -4.11 -6.09
C LEU A 317 -4.29 -4.70 -7.24
#